data_a02622669fe644a52cc614d9a5570095
#
_entry.id   a02622669fe644a52cc614d9a5570095
#
_cell.length_a   1.000
_cell.length_b   1.000
_cell.length_c   1.000
_cell.angle_alpha   90.00
_cell.angle_beta   90.00
_cell.angle_gamma   90.00
#
_symmetry.space_group_name_H-M   'P 1'
#
loop_
_entity.id
_entity.type
_entity.pdbx_description
1 polymer ?
#
loop_
_entity_poly.entity_id
_entity_poly.type
_entity_poly.pdbx_seq_one_letter_code
_entity_poly.pdbx_strand_id
1 'polypeptide(L)'
;MASLSESSTGEPSNVHRLVIVEGIMGSGKSTTMRFIAKHLQEAGRPAVPIHERTDPHPVRATDELEHWFEPWRDATPEDLADRALARWTAFVQDTRSNAQVPVLDGQLFHGDLTHLLLMEADTALILGYVRKLATAIIPLNPLIVYLWQEDVEEAVRTVCAERGPEWIDYQVNWKLAAPYCVRRGFVGLEGLISLYRDYRQLTDGLFQELPLAKLAIENSGRDWSAYESRILHELGLPTGCGRGQ
;
A
#
# COMPACT_ATOMS: atom_id res chain seq x y z
N MET A 1 7.24 -52.14 25.88
CA MET A 1 6.33 -51.49 24.90
C MET A 1 6.46 -49.98 25.04
N ALA A 2 7.25 -49.38 24.20
CA ALA A 2 7.46 -47.91 24.21
C ALA A 2 6.44 -47.27 23.25
N SER A 3 5.60 -46.42 23.79
CA SER A 3 4.65 -45.63 23.05
C SER A 3 5.40 -44.51 22.32
N LEU A 4 5.41 -44.53 21.01
CA LEU A 4 5.90 -43.45 20.16
C LEU A 4 4.84 -42.34 20.18
N SER A 5 5.17 -41.20 20.76
CA SER A 5 4.40 -39.96 20.62
C SER A 5 4.52 -39.45 19.21
N GLU A 6 3.40 -39.40 18.47
CA GLU A 6 3.29 -38.74 17.18
C GLU A 6 3.54 -37.24 17.37
N SER A 7 4.68 -36.77 16.88
CA SER A 7 4.94 -35.35 16.71
C SER A 7 4.05 -34.85 15.57
N SER A 8 3.01 -34.08 15.93
CA SER A 8 2.23 -33.28 14.99
C SER A 8 3.16 -32.32 14.26
N THR A 9 3.46 -32.63 13.02
CA THR A 9 4.02 -31.68 12.07
C THR A 9 2.88 -30.72 11.71
N GLY A 10 2.83 -29.58 12.42
CA GLY A 10 1.92 -28.50 12.07
C GLY A 10 2.16 -28.08 10.63
N GLU A 11 1.11 -28.14 9.81
CA GLU A 11 1.11 -27.45 8.50
C GLU A 11 1.56 -26.01 8.70
N PRO A 12 2.36 -25.43 7.79
CA PRO A 12 2.74 -24.04 7.91
C PRO A 12 1.45 -23.20 7.93
N SER A 13 1.16 -22.58 9.06
CA SER A 13 -0.02 -21.74 9.22
C SER A 13 0.03 -20.66 8.15
N ASN A 14 -0.98 -20.61 7.28
CA ASN A 14 -1.13 -19.63 6.19
C ASN A 14 -1.46 -18.21 6.75
N VAL A 15 -0.78 -17.83 7.83
CA VAL A 15 -1.03 -16.59 8.56
C VAL A 15 -0.21 -15.46 7.94
N HIS A 16 -0.89 -14.46 7.44
CA HIS A 16 -0.26 -13.24 6.95
C HIS A 16 0.40 -12.49 8.11
N ARG A 17 1.68 -12.16 7.98
CA ARG A 17 2.48 -11.40 8.93
C ARG A 17 2.76 -9.96 8.49
N LEU A 18 2.21 -9.57 7.36
CA LEU A 18 2.22 -8.22 6.82
C LEU A 18 0.93 -8.02 6.03
N VAL A 19 0.26 -6.90 6.23
CA VAL A 19 -0.87 -6.49 5.38
C VAL A 19 -0.57 -5.11 4.83
N ILE A 20 -0.76 -4.93 3.52
CA ILE A 20 -0.57 -3.64 2.85
C ILE A 20 -1.88 -3.27 2.17
N VAL A 21 -2.41 -2.10 2.50
CA VAL A 21 -3.65 -1.59 1.90
C VAL A 21 -3.28 -0.54 0.85
N GLU A 22 -3.55 -0.83 -0.40
CA GLU A 22 -3.19 0.00 -1.54
C GLU A 22 -4.40 0.60 -2.26
N GLY A 23 -4.16 1.59 -3.09
CA GLY A 23 -5.18 2.27 -3.89
C GLY A 23 -4.85 3.75 -4.08
N ILE A 24 -5.61 4.44 -4.92
CA ILE A 24 -5.43 5.88 -5.18
C ILE A 24 -5.81 6.72 -3.95
N MET A 25 -5.56 8.03 -4.00
CA MET A 25 -6.03 8.94 -2.96
C MET A 25 -7.56 8.86 -2.79
N GLY A 26 -8.04 8.94 -1.55
CA GLY A 26 -9.46 8.88 -1.25
C GLY A 26 -10.10 7.48 -1.33
N SER A 27 -9.36 6.43 -1.71
CA SER A 27 -9.90 5.07 -1.82
C SER A 27 -10.27 4.40 -0.49
N GLY A 28 -9.97 5.03 0.65
CA GLY A 28 -10.28 4.47 1.97
C GLY A 28 -9.17 3.64 2.62
N LYS A 29 -7.94 3.69 2.10
CA LYS A 29 -6.77 2.95 2.63
C LYS A 29 -6.61 3.06 4.15
N SER A 30 -6.54 4.30 4.66
CA SER A 30 -6.32 4.55 6.10
C SER A 30 -7.44 4.01 6.98
N THR A 31 -8.68 4.05 6.52
CA THR A 31 -9.84 3.48 7.23
C THR A 31 -9.76 1.97 7.25
N THR A 32 -9.49 1.36 6.11
CA THR A 32 -9.34 -0.09 5.96
C THR A 32 -8.15 -0.62 6.76
N MET A 33 -7.02 0.07 6.75
CA MET A 33 -5.83 -0.27 7.54
C MET A 33 -6.16 -0.33 9.05
N ARG A 34 -6.85 0.69 9.58
CA ARG A 34 -7.27 0.70 11.00
C ARG A 34 -8.28 -0.39 11.31
N PHE A 35 -9.23 -0.63 10.40
CA PHE A 35 -10.20 -1.72 10.52
C PHE A 35 -9.50 -3.09 10.63
N ILE A 36 -8.57 -3.38 9.73
CA ILE A 36 -7.80 -4.63 9.73
C ILE A 36 -7.00 -4.78 11.03
N ALA A 37 -6.25 -3.75 11.42
CA ALA A 37 -5.42 -3.81 12.63
C ALA A 37 -6.27 -4.07 13.88
N LYS A 38 -7.43 -3.41 14.00
CA LYS A 38 -8.37 -3.62 15.10
C LYS A 38 -8.85 -5.07 15.17
N HIS A 39 -9.32 -5.65 14.07
CA HIS A 39 -9.86 -7.01 14.06
C HIS A 39 -8.79 -8.08 14.27
N LEU A 40 -7.56 -7.86 13.79
CA LEU A 40 -6.43 -8.72 14.14
C LEU A 40 -6.15 -8.70 15.65
N GLN A 41 -6.15 -7.51 16.28
CA GLN A 41 -5.95 -7.37 17.72
C GLN A 41 -7.08 -8.05 18.53
N GLU A 42 -8.34 -7.86 18.14
CA GLU A 42 -9.50 -8.51 18.76
C GLU A 42 -9.44 -10.04 18.64
N ALA A 43 -8.83 -10.55 17.57
CA ALA A 43 -8.58 -11.99 17.39
C ALA A 43 -7.31 -12.51 18.10
N GLY A 44 -6.67 -11.70 18.95
CA GLY A 44 -5.47 -12.08 19.70
C GLY A 44 -4.19 -12.09 18.87
N ARG A 45 -4.20 -11.49 17.67
CA ARG A 45 -3.01 -11.29 16.81
C ARG A 45 -2.51 -9.87 16.98
N PRO A 46 -1.36 -9.64 17.67
CA PRO A 46 -0.84 -8.29 17.85
C PRO A 46 -0.62 -7.59 16.51
N ALA A 47 -1.34 -6.53 16.24
CA ALA A 47 -1.23 -5.79 14.98
C ALA A 47 -0.93 -4.32 15.22
N VAL A 48 -0.14 -3.71 14.33
CA VAL A 48 0.25 -2.30 14.41
C VAL A 48 -0.15 -1.60 13.11
N PRO A 49 -1.09 -0.64 13.19
CA PRO A 49 -1.41 0.19 12.05
C PRO A 49 -0.29 1.21 11.81
N ILE A 50 0.24 1.26 10.59
CA ILE A 50 1.30 2.19 10.17
C ILE A 50 0.73 3.08 9.06
N HIS A 51 0.43 4.31 9.42
CA HIS A 51 -0.14 5.30 8.50
C HIS A 51 0.93 5.92 7.61
N GLU A 52 0.59 6.34 6.39
CA GLU A 52 1.51 7.01 5.44
C GLU A 52 2.26 8.21 6.03
N ARG A 53 1.70 8.85 7.08
CA ARG A 53 2.29 10.00 7.78
C ARG A 53 3.01 9.64 9.07
N THR A 54 3.21 8.36 9.35
CA THR A 54 4.04 7.94 10.50
C THR A 54 5.45 8.51 10.34
N ASP A 55 6.02 9.05 11.42
CA ASP A 55 7.34 9.67 11.41
C ASP A 55 8.14 9.26 12.66
N PRO A 56 9.33 8.63 12.49
CA PRO A 56 9.89 8.16 11.23
C PRO A 56 9.08 6.99 10.65
N HIS A 57 8.97 6.94 9.32
CA HIS A 57 8.26 5.84 8.68
C HIS A 57 9.21 4.64 8.44
N PRO A 58 8.82 3.40 8.78
CA PRO A 58 9.74 2.26 8.73
C PRO A 58 10.27 1.93 7.33
N VAL A 59 9.51 2.23 6.28
CA VAL A 59 9.90 1.86 4.90
C VAL A 59 9.98 3.02 3.92
N ARG A 60 9.56 4.24 4.27
CA ARG A 60 9.57 5.40 3.35
C ARG A 60 11.00 5.83 3.02
N ALA A 61 11.40 5.71 1.75
CA ALA A 61 12.76 5.97 1.30
C ALA A 61 13.13 7.46 1.32
N THR A 62 12.15 8.35 1.24
CA THR A 62 12.38 9.80 1.16
C THR A 62 12.63 10.48 2.50
N ASP A 63 12.47 9.79 3.64
CA ASP A 63 12.65 10.38 4.99
C ASP A 63 14.05 10.97 5.23
N GLU A 64 15.05 10.51 4.49
CA GLU A 64 16.44 10.95 4.62
C GLU A 64 16.82 12.04 3.60
N LEU A 65 15.88 12.48 2.76
CA LEU A 65 16.09 13.50 1.76
C LEU A 65 15.70 14.88 2.29
N GLU A 66 16.43 15.91 1.88
CA GLU A 66 16.15 17.29 2.25
C GLU A 66 14.77 17.73 1.71
N HIS A 67 14.46 17.35 0.46
CA HIS A 67 13.19 17.63 -0.19
C HIS A 67 12.35 16.33 -0.32
N TRP A 68 11.96 15.77 0.79
CA TRP A 68 11.32 14.46 0.84
C TRP A 68 10.02 14.32 0.01
N PHE A 69 9.30 15.42 -0.26
CA PHE A 69 8.17 15.45 -1.18
C PHE A 69 8.58 15.60 -2.66
N GLU A 70 9.78 16.11 -2.90
CA GLU A 70 10.31 16.38 -4.24
C GLU A 70 11.65 15.63 -4.43
N PRO A 71 11.64 14.27 -4.30
CA PRO A 71 12.90 13.51 -4.30
C PRO A 71 13.72 13.67 -5.59
N TRP A 72 13.10 14.12 -6.67
CA TRP A 72 13.81 14.43 -7.92
C TRP A 72 14.80 15.59 -7.82
N ARG A 73 14.79 16.34 -6.71
CA ARG A 73 15.79 17.39 -6.44
C ARG A 73 17.06 16.85 -5.80
N ASP A 74 16.97 15.71 -5.11
CA ASP A 74 18.03 15.21 -4.23
C ASP A 74 18.61 13.85 -4.69
N ALA A 75 17.91 13.11 -5.55
CA ALA A 75 18.27 11.74 -5.90
C ALA A 75 17.89 11.40 -7.34
N THR A 76 18.53 10.38 -7.90
CA THR A 76 18.08 9.72 -9.12
C THR A 76 17.00 8.67 -8.82
N PRO A 77 16.20 8.22 -9.83
CA PRO A 77 15.27 7.11 -9.65
C PRO A 77 15.93 5.84 -9.13
N GLU A 78 17.15 5.53 -9.59
CA GLU A 78 17.95 4.38 -9.16
C GLU A 78 18.32 4.48 -7.68
N ASP A 79 18.83 5.66 -7.26
CA ASP A 79 19.17 5.91 -5.85
C ASP A 79 17.95 5.74 -4.95
N LEU A 80 16.79 6.25 -5.37
CA LEU A 80 15.55 6.12 -4.60
C LEU A 80 15.10 4.65 -4.50
N ALA A 81 15.16 3.90 -5.61
CA ALA A 81 14.80 2.49 -5.64
C ALA A 81 15.70 1.65 -4.71
N ASP A 82 17.01 1.90 -4.73
CA ASP A 82 17.97 1.19 -3.88
C ASP A 82 17.78 1.52 -2.39
N ARG A 83 17.55 2.79 -2.03
CA ARG A 83 17.20 3.21 -0.67
C ARG A 83 15.92 2.54 -0.18
N ALA A 84 14.87 2.52 -1.01
CA ALA A 84 13.61 1.88 -0.69
C ALA A 84 13.80 0.39 -0.42
N LEU A 85 14.52 -0.33 -1.27
CA LEU A 85 14.81 -1.76 -1.08
C LEU A 85 15.61 -2.03 0.19
N ALA A 86 16.57 -1.18 0.54
CA ALA A 86 17.33 -1.31 1.77
C ALA A 86 16.44 -1.16 3.02
N ARG A 87 15.55 -0.15 3.04
CA ARG A 87 14.59 0.08 4.14
C ARG A 87 13.60 -1.08 4.27
N TRP A 88 13.02 -1.54 3.16
CA TRP A 88 12.12 -2.70 3.17
C TRP A 88 12.82 -3.96 3.67
N THR A 89 14.08 -4.18 3.28
CA THR A 89 14.86 -5.33 3.77
C THR A 89 15.08 -5.26 5.28
N ALA A 90 15.45 -4.10 5.82
CA ALA A 90 15.60 -3.90 7.25
C ALA A 90 14.27 -4.09 8.00
N PHE A 91 13.18 -3.53 7.48
CA PHE A 91 11.83 -3.69 8.02
C PHE A 91 11.39 -5.15 8.09
N VAL A 92 11.66 -5.94 7.05
CA VAL A 92 11.34 -7.37 7.03
C VAL A 92 12.15 -8.14 8.10
N GLN A 93 13.43 -7.82 8.27
CA GLN A 93 14.27 -8.43 9.29
C GLN A 93 13.75 -8.13 10.70
N ASP A 94 13.41 -6.87 10.96
CA ASP A 94 12.82 -6.45 12.24
C ASP A 94 11.48 -7.13 12.49
N THR A 95 10.56 -7.10 11.53
CA THR A 95 9.23 -7.71 11.64
C THR A 95 9.31 -9.23 11.87
N ARG A 96 10.30 -9.92 11.31
CA ARG A 96 10.49 -11.35 11.55
C ARG A 96 10.90 -11.67 12.98
N SER A 97 11.57 -10.76 13.66
CA SER A 97 12.06 -10.95 15.02
C SER A 97 11.04 -10.65 16.11
N ASN A 98 9.89 -10.08 15.75
CA ASN A 98 8.82 -9.77 16.71
C ASN A 98 7.48 -10.43 16.32
N ALA A 99 6.50 -10.44 17.24
CA ALA A 99 5.22 -11.09 17.02
C ALA A 99 4.17 -10.18 16.37
N GLN A 100 4.48 -8.90 16.13
CA GLN A 100 3.53 -7.94 15.60
C GLN A 100 3.28 -8.15 14.11
N VAL A 101 2.06 -7.88 13.69
CA VAL A 101 1.62 -7.86 12.30
C VAL A 101 1.49 -6.39 11.87
N PRO A 102 2.43 -5.83 11.11
CA PRO A 102 2.28 -4.50 10.53
C PRO A 102 1.12 -4.47 9.53
N VAL A 103 0.30 -3.43 9.62
CA VAL A 103 -0.75 -3.13 8.64
C VAL A 103 -0.45 -1.75 8.07
N LEU A 104 0.04 -1.70 6.83
CA LEU A 104 0.51 -0.48 6.18
C LEU A 104 -0.60 0.21 5.40
N ASP A 105 -0.65 1.54 5.50
CA ASP A 105 -1.42 2.43 4.62
C ASP A 105 -0.56 2.80 3.42
N GLY A 106 -0.69 2.06 2.33
CA GLY A 106 0.15 2.21 1.15
C GLY A 106 1.57 1.66 1.31
N GLN A 107 2.51 2.27 0.58
CA GLN A 107 3.96 2.07 0.55
C GLN A 107 4.48 1.02 -0.45
N LEU A 108 3.68 0.07 -0.93
CA LEU A 108 4.08 -0.78 -2.05
C LEU A 108 3.93 -0.01 -3.38
N PHE A 109 2.76 0.60 -3.59
CA PHE A 109 2.44 1.45 -4.74
C PHE A 109 2.36 2.92 -4.35
N HIS A 110 1.57 3.25 -3.32
CA HIS A 110 1.39 4.61 -2.84
C HIS A 110 2.53 5.00 -1.90
N GLY A 111 3.63 5.44 -2.44
CA GLY A 111 4.84 5.81 -1.73
C GLY A 111 6.00 5.84 -2.71
N ASP A 112 6.97 4.97 -2.55
CA ASP A 112 8.20 4.98 -3.37
C ASP A 112 7.90 4.79 -4.87
N LEU A 113 6.94 3.93 -5.24
CA LEU A 113 6.53 3.78 -6.64
C LEU A 113 5.92 5.06 -7.22
N THR A 114 5.12 5.80 -6.44
CA THR A 114 4.60 7.10 -6.86
C THR A 114 5.74 8.06 -7.18
N HIS A 115 6.76 8.11 -6.33
CA HIS A 115 7.93 8.94 -6.56
C HIS A 115 8.72 8.51 -7.79
N LEU A 116 8.95 7.21 -8.00
CA LEU A 116 9.60 6.69 -9.19
C LEU A 116 8.84 7.09 -10.47
N LEU A 117 7.51 7.02 -10.47
CA LEU A 117 6.70 7.52 -11.58
C LEU A 117 6.89 9.03 -11.78
N LEU A 118 6.79 9.82 -10.71
CA LEU A 118 6.94 11.28 -10.76
C LEU A 118 8.34 11.71 -11.23
N MET A 119 9.37 10.93 -10.92
CA MET A 119 10.76 11.11 -11.36
C MET A 119 11.00 10.63 -12.80
N GLU A 120 9.99 10.13 -13.50
CA GLU A 120 10.10 9.54 -14.83
C GLU A 120 11.06 8.34 -14.92
N ALA A 121 11.11 7.53 -13.87
CA ALA A 121 11.83 6.27 -13.92
C ALA A 121 11.38 5.44 -15.12
N ASP A 122 12.31 4.80 -15.81
CA ASP A 122 11.94 3.93 -16.91
C ASP A 122 11.15 2.70 -16.43
N THR A 123 10.39 2.11 -17.33
CA THR A 123 9.53 0.96 -17.02
C THR A 123 10.35 -0.24 -16.51
N ALA A 124 11.57 -0.45 -17.03
CA ALA A 124 12.41 -1.57 -16.61
C ALA A 124 12.88 -1.40 -15.16
N LEU A 125 13.24 -0.17 -14.75
CA LEU A 125 13.59 0.14 -13.37
C LEU A 125 12.40 -0.09 -12.43
N ILE A 126 11.22 0.42 -12.79
CA ILE A 126 9.99 0.25 -11.99
C ILE A 126 9.65 -1.25 -11.81
N LEU A 127 9.61 -2.01 -12.90
CA LEU A 127 9.35 -3.45 -12.84
C LEU A 127 10.41 -4.20 -12.05
N GLY A 128 11.69 -3.84 -12.23
CA GLY A 128 12.81 -4.42 -11.48
C GLY A 128 12.70 -4.15 -9.98
N TYR A 129 12.37 -2.92 -9.60
CA TYR A 129 12.13 -2.51 -8.22
C TYR A 129 10.98 -3.32 -7.58
N VAL A 130 9.82 -3.35 -8.21
CA VAL A 130 8.63 -4.04 -7.67
C VAL A 130 8.88 -5.54 -7.52
N ARG A 131 9.57 -6.20 -8.46
CA ARG A 131 9.94 -7.62 -8.36
C ARG A 131 10.90 -7.89 -7.19
N LYS A 132 11.92 -7.06 -7.02
CA LYS A 132 12.86 -7.16 -5.89
C LYS A 132 12.13 -6.95 -4.56
N LEU A 133 11.27 -5.94 -4.48
CA LEU A 133 10.48 -5.65 -3.30
C LEU A 133 9.53 -6.80 -2.96
N ALA A 134 8.77 -7.32 -3.95
CA ALA A 134 7.90 -8.47 -3.76
C ALA A 134 8.68 -9.68 -3.19
N THR A 135 9.88 -9.95 -3.73
CA THR A 135 10.76 -11.01 -3.24
C THR A 135 11.21 -10.76 -1.79
N ALA A 136 11.56 -9.52 -1.46
CA ALA A 136 12.02 -9.17 -0.12
C ALA A 136 10.96 -9.37 0.97
N ILE A 137 9.67 -9.13 0.65
CA ILE A 137 8.56 -9.24 1.62
C ILE A 137 7.94 -10.63 1.72
N ILE A 138 8.22 -11.56 0.79
CA ILE A 138 7.71 -12.95 0.81
C ILE A 138 7.86 -13.62 2.19
N PRO A 139 9.00 -13.47 2.93
CA PRO A 139 9.16 -14.12 4.23
C PRO A 139 8.12 -13.73 5.29
N LEU A 140 7.35 -12.66 5.08
CA LEU A 140 6.25 -12.22 5.93
C LEU A 140 4.88 -12.75 5.47
N ASN A 141 4.82 -13.55 4.41
CA ASN A 141 3.55 -13.99 3.80
C ASN A 141 2.56 -12.81 3.67
N PRO A 142 2.89 -11.78 2.88
CA PRO A 142 2.10 -10.55 2.84
C PRO A 142 0.74 -10.78 2.18
N LEU A 143 -0.28 -10.03 2.65
CA LEU A 143 -1.56 -9.84 1.96
C LEU A 143 -1.62 -8.41 1.43
N ILE A 144 -1.87 -8.26 0.13
CA ILE A 144 -2.09 -6.96 -0.50
C ILE A 144 -3.59 -6.76 -0.71
N VAL A 145 -4.16 -5.77 -0.05
CA VAL A 145 -5.57 -5.34 -0.22
C VAL A 145 -5.57 -4.13 -1.13
N TYR A 146 -6.06 -4.28 -2.36
CA TYR A 146 -6.06 -3.22 -3.37
C TYR A 146 -7.48 -2.66 -3.55
N LEU A 147 -7.67 -1.43 -3.07
CA LEU A 147 -8.93 -0.68 -3.19
C LEU A 147 -8.89 0.12 -4.50
N TRP A 148 -9.86 -0.11 -5.36
CA TRP A 148 -9.92 0.56 -6.65
C TRP A 148 -11.34 1.02 -7.00
N GLN A 149 -11.43 2.05 -7.81
CA GLN A 149 -12.67 2.58 -8.38
C GLN A 149 -12.61 2.47 -9.89
N GLU A 150 -13.71 2.10 -10.55
CA GLU A 150 -13.75 1.98 -12.00
C GLU A 150 -13.53 3.33 -12.68
N ASP A 151 -14.20 4.37 -12.21
CA ASP A 151 -14.02 5.74 -12.70
C ASP A 151 -13.03 6.51 -11.82
N VAL A 152 -11.79 6.63 -12.31
CA VAL A 152 -10.73 7.40 -11.65
C VAL A 152 -11.05 8.88 -11.56
N GLU A 153 -11.70 9.46 -12.60
CA GLU A 153 -12.06 10.86 -12.60
C GLU A 153 -13.08 11.16 -11.51
N GLU A 154 -14.16 10.36 -11.44
CA GLU A 154 -15.18 10.51 -10.42
C GLU A 154 -14.57 10.36 -9.02
N ALA A 155 -13.69 9.36 -8.82
CA ALA A 155 -13.01 9.14 -7.55
C ALA A 155 -12.15 10.35 -7.13
N VAL A 156 -11.35 10.89 -8.06
CA VAL A 156 -10.50 12.07 -7.80
C VAL A 156 -11.35 13.31 -7.51
N ARG A 157 -12.39 13.58 -8.32
CA ARG A 157 -13.29 14.72 -8.11
C ARG A 157 -14.02 14.64 -6.78
N THR A 158 -14.46 13.44 -6.39
CA THR A 158 -15.14 13.21 -5.12
C THR A 158 -14.24 13.54 -3.94
N VAL A 159 -13.00 13.02 -3.89
CA VAL A 159 -12.09 13.33 -2.79
C VAL A 159 -11.66 14.79 -2.78
N CYS A 160 -11.52 15.42 -3.94
CA CYS A 160 -11.25 16.85 -4.06
C CYS A 160 -12.39 17.70 -3.49
N ALA A 161 -13.64 17.34 -3.78
CA ALA A 161 -14.81 18.02 -3.23
C ALA A 161 -14.92 17.85 -1.70
N GLU A 162 -14.62 16.65 -1.18
CA GLU A 162 -14.62 16.37 0.26
C GLU A 162 -13.51 17.12 1.04
N ARG A 163 -12.36 17.35 0.42
CA ARG A 163 -11.16 17.95 1.05
C ARG A 163 -11.08 19.46 0.87
N GLY A 164 -11.70 20.00 -0.15
CA GLY A 164 -11.77 21.44 -0.43
C GLY A 164 -10.59 22.01 -1.21
N PRO A 165 -10.67 23.31 -1.59
CA PRO A 165 -9.76 23.92 -2.54
C PRO A 165 -8.30 24.01 -2.06
N GLU A 166 -8.06 24.28 -0.80
CA GLU A 166 -6.69 24.38 -0.26
C GLU A 166 -5.94 23.03 -0.38
N TRP A 167 -6.65 21.94 -0.18
CA TRP A 167 -6.06 20.62 -0.34
C TRP A 167 -5.81 20.31 -1.83
N ILE A 168 -6.71 20.74 -2.73
CA ILE A 168 -6.50 20.60 -4.18
C ILE A 168 -5.25 21.35 -4.61
N ASP A 169 -5.13 22.61 -4.21
CA ASP A 169 -3.98 23.45 -4.50
C ASP A 169 -2.67 22.82 -3.99
N TYR A 170 -2.70 22.29 -2.77
CA TYR A 170 -1.55 21.53 -2.23
C TYR A 170 -1.18 20.34 -3.11
N GLN A 171 -2.15 19.48 -3.49
CA GLN A 171 -1.89 18.30 -4.33
C GLN A 171 -1.39 18.67 -5.73
N VAL A 172 -1.99 19.69 -6.33
CA VAL A 172 -1.61 20.20 -7.65
C VAL A 172 -0.20 20.76 -7.62
N ASN A 173 0.10 21.64 -6.65
CA ASN A 173 1.36 22.37 -6.62
C ASN A 173 2.57 21.44 -6.49
N TRP A 174 2.51 20.42 -5.64
CA TRP A 174 3.68 19.56 -5.47
C TRP A 174 3.74 18.41 -6.48
N LYS A 175 2.62 17.73 -6.78
CA LYS A 175 2.64 16.58 -7.70
C LYS A 175 2.91 17.02 -9.15
N LEU A 176 2.27 18.10 -9.59
CA LEU A 176 2.40 18.53 -10.97
C LEU A 176 3.69 19.32 -11.24
N ALA A 177 4.46 19.69 -10.20
CA ALA A 177 5.82 20.19 -10.34
C ALA A 177 6.84 19.08 -10.71
N ALA A 178 6.46 17.81 -10.56
CA ALA A 178 7.33 16.69 -10.87
C ALA A 178 7.68 16.57 -12.37
N PRO A 179 8.89 16.08 -12.73
CA PRO A 179 9.33 15.94 -14.12
C PRO A 179 8.32 15.23 -15.02
N TYR A 180 7.70 14.15 -14.52
CA TYR A 180 6.68 13.39 -15.23
C TYR A 180 5.51 14.25 -15.69
N CYS A 181 4.99 15.08 -14.80
CA CYS A 181 3.82 15.92 -15.05
C CYS A 181 4.18 17.14 -15.91
N VAL A 182 5.31 17.78 -15.64
CA VAL A 182 5.81 18.94 -16.41
C VAL A 182 6.00 18.56 -17.86
N ARG A 183 6.64 17.42 -18.16
CA ARG A 183 6.86 16.97 -19.53
C ARG A 183 5.57 16.67 -20.30
N ARG A 184 4.50 16.28 -19.60
CA ARG A 184 3.18 16.00 -20.19
C ARG A 184 2.26 17.20 -20.23
N GLY A 185 2.68 18.34 -19.71
CA GLY A 185 1.87 19.55 -19.64
C GLY A 185 0.65 19.41 -18.71
N PHE A 186 0.74 18.57 -17.68
CA PHE A 186 -0.34 18.38 -16.71
C PHE A 186 -0.47 19.64 -15.83
N VAL A 187 -1.67 20.22 -15.80
CA VAL A 187 -1.96 21.44 -15.04
C VAL A 187 -3.32 21.36 -14.34
N GLY A 188 -3.42 21.96 -13.16
CA GLY A 188 -4.67 22.05 -12.42
C GLY A 188 -5.30 20.70 -12.07
N LEU A 189 -6.60 20.69 -11.80
CA LEU A 189 -7.33 19.48 -11.44
C LEU A 189 -7.33 18.43 -12.55
N GLU A 190 -7.46 18.86 -13.81
CA GLU A 190 -7.44 17.93 -14.97
C GLU A 190 -6.08 17.25 -15.12
N GLY A 191 -4.98 17.95 -14.83
CA GLY A 191 -3.65 17.38 -14.79
C GLY A 191 -3.52 16.36 -13.66
N LEU A 192 -4.09 16.63 -12.48
CA LEU A 192 -4.10 15.71 -11.35
C LEU A 192 -4.90 14.42 -11.68
N ILE A 193 -6.06 14.56 -12.33
CA ILE A 193 -6.87 13.44 -12.81
C ILE A 193 -6.06 12.59 -13.81
N SER A 194 -5.40 13.24 -14.78
CA SER A 194 -4.56 12.55 -15.76
C SER A 194 -3.42 11.78 -15.10
N LEU A 195 -2.74 12.38 -14.12
CA LEU A 195 -1.72 11.68 -13.32
C LEU A 195 -2.28 10.42 -12.64
N TYR A 196 -3.47 10.52 -12.03
CA TYR A 196 -4.05 9.35 -11.35
C TYR A 196 -4.59 8.28 -12.31
N ARG A 197 -4.96 8.63 -13.53
CA ARG A 197 -5.25 7.64 -14.58
C ARG A 197 -4.00 6.87 -14.97
N ASP A 198 -2.88 7.57 -15.20
CA ASP A 198 -1.60 6.93 -15.54
C ASP A 198 -1.09 6.07 -14.37
N TYR A 199 -1.15 6.59 -13.16
CA TYR A 199 -0.80 5.86 -11.94
C TYR A 199 -1.65 4.60 -11.79
N ARG A 200 -2.97 4.71 -11.98
CA ARG A 200 -3.88 3.59 -11.89
C ARG A 200 -3.58 2.51 -12.93
N GLN A 201 -3.34 2.89 -14.17
CA GLN A 201 -2.97 1.96 -15.22
C GLN A 201 -1.66 1.21 -14.88
N LEU A 202 -0.66 1.92 -14.36
CA LEU A 202 0.59 1.32 -13.90
C LEU A 202 0.36 0.32 -12.76
N THR A 203 -0.35 0.74 -11.73
CA THR A 203 -0.56 -0.08 -10.52
C THR A 203 -1.46 -1.29 -10.77
N ASP A 204 -2.46 -1.18 -11.64
CA ASP A 204 -3.28 -2.33 -12.05
C ASP A 204 -2.43 -3.40 -12.74
N GLY A 205 -1.56 -3.00 -13.67
CA GLY A 205 -0.64 -3.93 -14.34
C GLY A 205 0.30 -4.62 -13.35
N LEU A 206 0.93 -3.85 -12.47
CA LEU A 206 1.81 -4.37 -11.43
C LEU A 206 1.07 -5.30 -10.46
N PHE A 207 -0.13 -4.93 -10.02
CA PHE A 207 -0.94 -5.76 -9.13
C PHE A 207 -1.27 -7.11 -9.76
N GLN A 208 -1.60 -7.16 -11.04
CA GLN A 208 -1.87 -8.44 -11.73
C GLN A 208 -0.64 -9.36 -11.74
N GLU A 209 0.55 -8.79 -11.94
CA GLU A 209 1.80 -9.56 -12.03
C GLU A 209 2.39 -9.98 -10.67
N LEU A 210 1.98 -9.36 -9.56
CA LEU A 210 2.53 -9.66 -8.23
C LEU A 210 2.28 -11.12 -7.83
N PRO A 211 3.32 -11.90 -7.51
CA PRO A 211 3.21 -13.30 -7.06
C PRO A 211 2.95 -13.40 -5.54
N LEU A 212 2.07 -12.56 -5.01
CA LEU A 212 1.75 -12.45 -3.59
C LEU A 212 0.25 -12.74 -3.37
N ALA A 213 -0.12 -13.09 -2.13
CA ALA A 213 -1.53 -13.12 -1.76
C ALA A 213 -2.12 -11.72 -1.90
N LYS A 214 -3.26 -11.62 -2.60
CA LYS A 214 -3.83 -10.33 -2.99
C LYS A 214 -5.34 -10.38 -3.11
N LEU A 215 -5.99 -9.33 -2.64
CA LEU A 215 -7.43 -9.12 -2.67
C LEU A 215 -7.73 -7.78 -3.35
N ALA A 216 -8.40 -7.81 -4.51
CA ALA A 216 -8.90 -6.61 -5.16
C ALA A 216 -10.34 -6.32 -4.74
N ILE A 217 -10.61 -5.07 -4.38
CA ILE A 217 -11.93 -4.58 -3.99
C ILE A 217 -12.27 -3.36 -4.83
N GLU A 218 -13.26 -3.50 -5.70
CA GLU A 218 -13.90 -2.36 -6.33
C GLU A 218 -14.79 -1.67 -5.29
N ASN A 219 -14.54 -0.40 -5.00
CA ASN A 219 -15.21 0.27 -3.89
C ASN A 219 -15.92 1.60 -4.24
N SER A 220 -16.26 1.82 -5.50
CA SER A 220 -17.08 2.97 -5.94
C SER A 220 -18.45 2.97 -5.23
N GLY A 221 -19.03 1.79 -5.05
CA GLY A 221 -20.34 1.62 -4.41
C GLY A 221 -20.37 1.90 -2.90
N ARG A 222 -19.21 2.07 -2.24
CA ARG A 222 -19.08 2.36 -0.80
C ARG A 222 -19.81 1.37 0.13
N ASP A 223 -20.01 0.13 -0.30
CA ASP A 223 -20.54 -0.95 0.55
C ASP A 223 -19.46 -1.50 1.47
N TRP A 224 -19.09 -0.69 2.46
CA TRP A 224 -18.00 -1.02 3.39
C TRP A 224 -18.26 -2.34 4.14
N SER A 225 -19.52 -2.66 4.45
CA SER A 225 -19.86 -3.91 5.16
C SER A 225 -19.49 -5.15 4.33
N ALA A 226 -19.79 -5.12 3.03
CA ALA A 226 -19.40 -6.21 2.12
C ALA A 226 -17.89 -6.29 1.93
N TYR A 227 -17.21 -5.13 1.80
CA TYR A 227 -15.76 -5.08 1.64
C TYR A 227 -15.02 -5.60 2.87
N GLU A 228 -15.43 -5.15 4.06
CA GLU A 228 -14.94 -5.59 5.35
C GLU A 228 -15.10 -7.09 5.55
N SER A 229 -16.26 -7.63 5.21
CA SER A 229 -16.52 -9.08 5.29
C SER A 229 -15.57 -9.89 4.39
N ARG A 230 -15.30 -9.42 3.18
CA ARG A 230 -14.32 -10.05 2.26
C ARG A 230 -12.90 -10.01 2.82
N ILE A 231 -12.50 -8.88 3.40
CA ILE A 231 -11.18 -8.72 4.01
C ILE A 231 -11.01 -9.66 5.20
N LEU A 232 -12.00 -9.74 6.10
CA LEU A 232 -11.97 -10.62 7.25
C LEU A 232 -11.87 -12.09 6.83
N HIS A 233 -12.66 -12.49 5.82
CA HIS A 233 -12.60 -13.84 5.25
C HIS A 233 -11.19 -14.18 4.74
N GLU A 234 -10.56 -13.27 3.98
CA GLU A 234 -9.19 -13.49 3.45
C GLU A 234 -8.15 -13.59 4.57
N LEU A 235 -8.34 -12.86 5.67
CA LEU A 235 -7.48 -12.93 6.86
C LEU A 235 -7.75 -14.14 7.76
N GLY A 236 -8.75 -14.99 7.42
CA GLY A 236 -9.19 -16.11 8.25
C GLY A 236 -9.81 -15.66 9.57
N LEU A 237 -10.43 -14.47 9.60
CA LEU A 237 -11.07 -13.90 10.77
C LEU A 237 -12.61 -14.09 10.71
N PRO A 238 -13.29 -14.16 11.87
CA PRO A 238 -14.74 -14.23 11.88
C PRO A 238 -15.37 -13.02 11.20
N THR A 239 -16.19 -13.24 10.18
CA THR A 239 -17.04 -12.21 9.61
C THR A 239 -18.19 -11.99 10.55
N GLY A 240 -18.18 -10.87 11.29
CA GLY A 240 -19.16 -10.60 12.34
C GLY A 240 -20.61 -10.61 11.85
N CYS A 241 -21.23 -11.76 11.90
CA CYS A 241 -22.68 -11.94 11.91
C CYS A 241 -23.05 -12.69 13.19
N GLY A 242 -23.07 -11.96 14.30
CA GLY A 242 -23.37 -12.51 15.61
C GLY A 242 -23.34 -11.44 16.68
N ARG A 243 -24.16 -10.37 16.54
CA ARG A 243 -24.64 -9.70 17.75
C ARG A 243 -25.61 -10.69 18.40
N GLY A 244 -25.01 -11.53 19.27
CA GLY A 244 -25.80 -12.34 20.20
C GLY A 244 -26.68 -11.41 21.01
N GLN A 245 -27.87 -11.84 21.18
CA GLN A 245 -28.97 -11.30 21.95
C GLN A 245 -28.59 -10.93 23.39
#